data_78434e74967a15b14c9d035541fd242f
#
_entry.id   78434e74967a15b14c9d035541fd242f
#
_cell.length_a   1.000
_cell.length_b   1.000
_cell.length_c   1.000
_cell.angle_alpha   90.00
_cell.angle_beta   90.00
_cell.angle_gamma   90.00
#
_symmetry.space_group_name_H-M   'P 1'
#
loop_
_entity.id
_entity.type
_entity.pdbx_description
1 polymer ?
#
loop_
_entity_poly.entity_id
_entity_poly.type
_entity_poly.pdbx_seq_one_letter_code
_entity_poly.pdbx_strand_id
1 'polypeptide(L)'
;MDYKINVNFDRFEEQLKVVDAHTMGEFCRILVGGIPEPQGNTMIEKKKWLEENCDYIRTALMLEPRGHHDMFGAVLCEPVHEEADFGVVFMETGEFLNMCGHCTIGTTTVVIEAGMIESHEGENEVVLDTPAGIVRTKAMVKDGKVESVTLTNVPAFVYLEDQTVTIDGKEIHFTISFGGSFFALVDSEQLDIGPINAKTVPAYT
;
A
#
# COMPACT_ATOMS: atom_id res chain seq x y z
N MET A 1 -24.39 25.10 4.21
CA MET A 1 -25.35 24.53 5.20
C MET A 1 -24.52 23.71 6.18
N ASP A 2 -24.41 24.15 7.44
CA ASP A 2 -23.56 23.49 8.43
C ASP A 2 -24.42 22.71 9.41
N TYR A 3 -24.39 21.38 9.32
CA TYR A 3 -25.01 20.52 10.29
C TYR A 3 -24.04 20.25 11.45
N LYS A 4 -24.49 20.51 12.67
CA LYS A 4 -23.71 20.13 13.86
C LYS A 4 -23.84 18.62 14.05
N ILE A 5 -22.70 17.93 13.97
CA ILE A 5 -22.61 16.51 14.31
C ILE A 5 -22.32 16.45 15.82
N ASN A 6 -23.23 15.83 16.57
CA ASN A 6 -23.09 15.63 18.02
C ASN A 6 -23.13 14.11 18.29
N VAL A 7 -22.03 13.44 17.99
CA VAL A 7 -21.87 12.00 18.27
C VAL A 7 -21.07 11.84 19.55
N ASN A 8 -21.62 11.07 20.49
CA ASN A 8 -20.82 10.59 21.62
C ASN A 8 -19.98 9.41 21.16
N PHE A 9 -18.69 9.66 20.92
CA PHE A 9 -17.75 8.64 20.44
C PHE A 9 -17.42 7.59 21.51
N ASP A 10 -17.57 7.90 22.81
CA ASP A 10 -17.27 6.98 23.92
C ASP A 10 -18.21 5.74 23.95
N ARG A 11 -19.30 5.79 23.20
CA ARG A 11 -20.23 4.66 23.05
C ARG A 11 -19.74 3.57 22.08
N PHE A 12 -18.68 3.81 21.33
CA PHE A 12 -18.09 2.85 20.39
C PHE A 12 -16.87 2.20 21.04
N GLU A 13 -16.77 0.89 20.94
CA GLU A 13 -15.65 0.11 21.47
C GLU A 13 -14.34 0.40 20.74
N GLU A 14 -14.44 0.67 19.42
CA GLU A 14 -13.29 0.99 18.58
C GLU A 14 -13.57 2.20 17.68
N GLN A 15 -12.55 2.98 17.44
CA GLN A 15 -12.58 4.16 16.60
C GLN A 15 -11.32 4.20 15.74
N LEU A 16 -11.46 3.92 14.47
CA LEU A 16 -10.36 4.01 13.50
C LEU A 16 -10.31 5.41 12.89
N LYS A 17 -9.11 5.98 12.82
CA LYS A 17 -8.84 7.28 12.15
C LYS A 17 -8.20 7.00 10.82
N VAL A 18 -8.87 7.40 9.75
CA VAL A 18 -8.39 7.20 8.38
C VAL A 18 -8.37 8.50 7.60
N VAL A 19 -7.47 8.59 6.63
CA VAL A 19 -7.46 9.62 5.60
C VAL A 19 -7.54 8.93 4.26
N ASP A 20 -8.54 9.30 3.47
CA ASP A 20 -8.72 8.76 2.12
C ASP A 20 -7.98 9.63 1.10
N ALA A 21 -7.23 8.99 0.22
CA ALA A 21 -6.50 9.60 -0.87
C ALA A 21 -6.64 8.76 -2.13
N HIS A 22 -6.10 9.24 -3.24
CA HIS A 22 -5.94 8.45 -4.45
C HIS A 22 -4.68 8.88 -5.21
N THR A 23 -4.09 7.94 -5.95
CA THR A 23 -2.99 8.21 -6.88
C THR A 23 -3.50 7.95 -8.29
N MET A 24 -3.72 9.01 -9.07
CA MET A 24 -4.26 8.95 -10.44
C MET A 24 -5.58 8.17 -10.57
N GLY A 25 -6.40 8.19 -9.51
CA GLY A 25 -7.69 7.48 -9.45
C GLY A 25 -7.66 6.16 -8.68
N GLU A 26 -6.48 5.58 -8.46
CA GLU A 26 -6.32 4.37 -7.65
C GLU A 26 -6.42 4.72 -6.17
N PHE A 27 -7.36 4.09 -5.48
CA PHE A 27 -7.72 4.44 -4.11
C PHE A 27 -6.63 4.06 -3.11
N CYS A 28 -6.46 4.87 -2.07
CA CYS A 28 -5.56 4.59 -0.96
C CYS A 28 -6.17 5.12 0.35
N ARG A 29 -6.53 4.22 1.28
CA ARG A 29 -7.01 4.56 2.61
C ARG A 29 -5.89 4.39 3.62
N ILE A 30 -5.45 5.48 4.22
CA ILE A 30 -4.37 5.50 5.19
C ILE A 30 -4.95 5.48 6.60
N LEU A 31 -4.69 4.41 7.35
CA LEU A 31 -5.01 4.32 8.77
C LEU A 31 -3.92 5.05 9.56
N VAL A 32 -4.33 6.15 10.21
CA VAL A 32 -3.43 7.04 10.97
C VAL A 32 -3.61 6.91 12.49
N GLY A 33 -4.46 6.01 12.95
CA GLY A 33 -4.64 5.74 14.37
C GLY A 33 -5.91 4.96 14.70
N GLY A 34 -6.03 4.58 15.97
CA GLY A 34 -7.18 3.83 16.49
C GLY A 34 -6.89 2.35 16.69
N ILE A 35 -5.65 1.92 16.53
CA ILE A 35 -5.17 0.57 16.84
C ILE A 35 -3.97 0.63 17.78
N PRO A 36 -3.66 -0.46 18.51
CA PRO A 36 -2.38 -0.58 19.21
C PRO A 36 -1.21 -0.51 18.22
N GLU A 37 -0.07 0.02 18.68
CA GLU A 37 1.15 0.01 17.89
C GLU A 37 1.56 -1.42 17.54
N PRO A 38 1.76 -1.75 16.24
CA PRO A 38 2.19 -3.08 15.82
C PRO A 38 3.52 -3.46 16.44
N GLN A 39 3.61 -4.68 16.97
CA GLN A 39 4.80 -5.15 17.68
C GLN A 39 5.74 -5.89 16.74
N GLY A 40 7.05 -5.69 16.92
CA GLY A 40 8.10 -6.36 16.14
C GLY A 40 9.38 -5.55 16.12
N ASN A 41 10.51 -6.24 15.90
CA ASN A 41 11.84 -5.64 15.77
C ASN A 41 12.21 -5.39 14.30
N THR A 42 11.35 -5.79 13.38
CA THR A 42 11.44 -5.56 11.94
C THR A 42 10.05 -5.21 11.40
N MET A 43 9.99 -4.51 10.27
CA MET A 43 8.71 -4.19 9.63
C MET A 43 7.97 -5.45 9.14
N ILE A 44 8.68 -6.53 8.80
CA ILE A 44 8.08 -7.84 8.50
C ILE A 44 7.40 -8.42 9.74
N GLU A 45 8.02 -8.32 10.93
CA GLU A 45 7.40 -8.77 12.18
C GLU A 45 6.18 -7.91 12.55
N LYS A 46 6.23 -6.59 12.35
CA LYS A 46 5.08 -5.71 12.53
C LYS A 46 3.92 -6.06 11.58
N LYS A 47 4.20 -6.34 10.32
CA LYS A 47 3.21 -6.85 9.35
C LYS A 47 2.58 -8.14 9.85
N LYS A 48 3.39 -9.12 10.25
CA LYS A 48 2.90 -10.39 10.77
C LYS A 48 2.05 -10.21 12.03
N TRP A 49 2.43 -9.29 12.90
CA TRP A 49 1.64 -8.96 14.09
C TRP A 49 0.25 -8.41 13.70
N LEU A 50 0.18 -7.54 12.67
CA LEU A 50 -1.10 -7.04 12.13
C LEU A 50 -1.96 -8.18 11.57
N GLU A 51 -1.36 -9.10 10.82
CA GLU A 51 -2.04 -10.29 10.28
C GLU A 51 -2.64 -11.16 11.39
N GLU A 52 -1.90 -11.37 12.47
CA GLU A 52 -2.30 -12.25 13.57
C GLU A 52 -3.29 -11.60 14.56
N ASN A 53 -3.22 -10.28 14.76
CA ASN A 53 -3.95 -9.59 15.84
C ASN A 53 -4.98 -8.59 15.34
N CYS A 54 -4.85 -8.07 14.12
CA CYS A 54 -5.62 -6.94 13.62
C CYS A 54 -6.15 -7.12 12.19
N ASP A 55 -6.24 -8.34 11.65
CA ASP A 55 -6.74 -8.56 10.27
C ASP A 55 -8.20 -8.08 10.09
N TYR A 56 -8.98 -8.03 11.17
CA TYR A 56 -10.32 -7.46 11.15
C TYR A 56 -10.35 -6.00 10.67
N ILE A 57 -9.26 -5.25 10.85
CA ILE A 57 -9.12 -3.85 10.39
C ILE A 57 -9.04 -3.83 8.87
N ARG A 58 -8.21 -4.68 8.29
CA ARG A 58 -8.09 -4.82 6.84
C ARG A 58 -9.46 -5.15 6.24
N THR A 59 -10.12 -6.17 6.75
CA THR A 59 -11.45 -6.56 6.25
C THR A 59 -12.49 -5.45 6.45
N ALA A 60 -12.46 -4.75 7.58
CA ALA A 60 -13.38 -3.65 7.88
C ALA A 60 -13.17 -2.42 6.98
N LEU A 61 -11.94 -2.15 6.54
CA LEU A 61 -11.59 -0.95 5.77
C LEU A 61 -11.51 -1.20 4.27
N MET A 62 -11.13 -2.42 3.84
CA MET A 62 -10.89 -2.75 2.43
C MET A 62 -12.09 -3.40 1.75
N LEU A 63 -12.98 -4.10 2.51
CA LEU A 63 -14.15 -4.77 1.94
C LEU A 63 -15.42 -3.92 2.08
N GLU A 64 -16.46 -4.27 1.32
CA GLU A 64 -17.77 -3.64 1.41
C GLU A 64 -18.34 -3.75 2.85
N PRO A 65 -19.05 -2.75 3.32
CA PRO A 65 -19.57 -1.55 2.61
C PRO A 65 -18.62 -0.33 2.67
N ARG A 66 -17.45 -0.40 3.29
CA ARG A 66 -16.53 0.73 3.43
C ARG A 66 -15.43 0.77 2.37
N GLY A 67 -15.10 -0.38 1.81
CA GLY A 67 -14.17 -0.53 0.69
C GLY A 67 -14.89 -1.06 -0.55
N HIS A 68 -14.14 -1.63 -1.47
CA HIS A 68 -14.60 -2.29 -2.70
C HIS A 68 -13.56 -3.34 -3.12
N HIS A 69 -13.90 -4.18 -4.11
CA HIS A 69 -13.05 -5.31 -4.55
C HIS A 69 -11.63 -4.93 -5.00
N ASP A 70 -11.39 -3.66 -5.28
CA ASP A 70 -10.12 -3.10 -5.79
C ASP A 70 -9.52 -2.08 -4.80
N MET A 71 -9.82 -2.24 -3.51
CA MET A 71 -9.44 -1.30 -2.46
C MET A 71 -8.04 -1.55 -1.97
N PHE A 72 -7.26 -0.47 -1.85
CA PHE A 72 -5.93 -0.47 -1.24
C PHE A 72 -5.85 0.48 -0.05
N GLY A 73 -4.92 0.21 0.83
CA GLY A 73 -4.67 1.06 1.99
C GLY A 73 -3.28 0.89 2.59
N ALA A 74 -3.03 1.67 3.63
CA ALA A 74 -1.80 1.65 4.39
C ALA A 74 -2.11 1.82 5.89
N VAL A 75 -1.32 1.17 6.72
CA VAL A 75 -1.29 1.37 8.18
C VAL A 75 0.00 2.11 8.51
N LEU A 76 -0.12 3.32 9.07
CA LEU A 76 1.03 4.04 9.63
C LEU A 76 1.34 3.51 11.03
N CYS A 77 2.62 3.35 11.33
CA CYS A 77 3.15 2.94 12.62
C CYS A 77 4.53 3.56 12.85
N GLU A 78 5.10 3.36 14.03
CA GLU A 78 6.48 3.75 14.31
C GLU A 78 7.45 2.98 13.41
N PRO A 79 8.45 3.62 12.80
CA PRO A 79 9.46 2.92 12.03
C PRO A 79 10.38 2.09 12.93
N VAL A 80 11.04 1.08 12.35
CA VAL A 80 12.11 0.33 13.03
C VAL A 80 13.47 0.93 12.69
N HIS A 81 13.60 1.46 11.49
CA HIS A 81 14.83 2.09 11.00
C HIS A 81 14.90 3.56 11.46
N GLU A 82 16.01 3.95 12.11
CA GLU A 82 16.20 5.31 12.66
C GLU A 82 16.18 6.43 11.61
N GLU A 83 16.44 6.11 10.34
CA GLU A 83 16.42 7.08 9.24
C GLU A 83 15.03 7.32 8.65
N ALA A 84 14.03 6.52 9.02
CA ALA A 84 12.69 6.64 8.47
C ALA A 84 11.81 7.55 9.31
N ASP A 85 10.97 8.32 8.63
CA ASP A 85 9.98 9.19 9.25
C ASP A 85 8.77 8.41 9.75
N PHE A 86 8.35 7.39 9.00
CA PHE A 86 7.20 6.54 9.32
C PHE A 86 7.45 5.08 8.95
N GLY A 87 6.94 4.16 9.77
CA GLY A 87 6.70 2.78 9.39
C GLY A 87 5.38 2.67 8.63
N VAL A 88 5.36 1.87 7.56
CA VAL A 88 4.17 1.67 6.72
C VAL A 88 4.00 0.21 6.38
N VAL A 89 2.83 -0.34 6.71
CA VAL A 89 2.40 -1.66 6.23
C VAL A 89 1.21 -1.46 5.30
N PHE A 90 1.34 -1.89 4.06
CA PHE A 90 0.27 -1.77 3.07
C PHE A 90 -0.73 -2.92 3.22
N MET A 91 -1.96 -2.71 2.75
CA MET A 91 -3.02 -3.70 2.77
C MET A 91 -3.89 -3.57 1.51
N GLU A 92 -4.50 -4.67 1.10
CA GLU A 92 -5.50 -4.72 0.06
C GLU A 92 -6.63 -5.69 0.50
N THR A 93 -7.53 -6.05 -0.39
CA THR A 93 -8.72 -6.83 -0.04
C THR A 93 -8.40 -8.25 0.45
N GLY A 94 -7.31 -8.87 0.01
CA GLY A 94 -6.91 -10.24 0.35
C GLY A 94 -5.87 -10.33 1.47
N GLU A 95 -4.89 -9.41 1.52
CA GLU A 95 -3.75 -9.54 2.43
C GLU A 95 -3.11 -8.20 2.83
N PHE A 96 -2.15 -8.26 3.76
CA PHE A 96 -1.19 -7.20 4.00
C PHE A 96 0.02 -7.36 3.08
N LEU A 97 0.46 -6.26 2.46
CA LEU A 97 1.50 -6.25 1.45
C LEU A 97 2.84 -5.74 1.99
N ASN A 98 3.92 -6.17 1.37
CA ASN A 98 5.26 -5.72 1.75
C ASN A 98 5.58 -4.33 1.18
N MET A 99 5.07 -4.03 -0.02
CA MET A 99 5.28 -2.75 -0.72
C MET A 99 4.13 -2.47 -1.68
N CYS A 100 3.76 -1.19 -1.80
CA CYS A 100 2.76 -0.73 -2.75
C CYS A 100 3.14 0.66 -3.27
N GLY A 101 3.38 0.79 -4.58
CA GLY A 101 3.86 2.02 -5.19
C GLY A 101 2.86 3.18 -5.12
N HIS A 102 1.60 2.96 -5.52
CA HIS A 102 0.60 4.03 -5.50
C HIS A 102 0.21 4.44 -4.06
N CYS A 103 0.12 3.48 -3.13
CA CYS A 103 -0.12 3.81 -1.72
C CYS A 103 1.08 4.54 -1.07
N THR A 104 2.32 4.28 -1.51
CA THR A 104 3.49 5.06 -1.11
C THR A 104 3.33 6.53 -1.51
N ILE A 105 2.91 6.79 -2.75
CA ILE A 105 2.63 8.15 -3.25
C ILE A 105 1.50 8.80 -2.44
N GLY A 106 0.40 8.08 -2.23
CA GLY A 106 -0.74 8.55 -1.43
C GLY A 106 -0.37 8.82 0.02
N THR A 107 0.39 7.93 0.66
CA THR A 107 0.86 8.09 2.04
C THR A 107 1.76 9.30 2.18
N THR A 108 2.75 9.47 1.30
CA THR A 108 3.63 10.64 1.30
C THR A 108 2.85 11.95 1.16
N THR A 109 1.86 11.97 0.27
CA THR A 109 0.97 13.13 0.11
C THR A 109 0.21 13.43 1.39
N VAL A 110 -0.38 12.40 2.01
CA VAL A 110 -1.20 12.56 3.23
C VAL A 110 -0.36 13.03 4.42
N VAL A 111 0.83 12.46 4.66
CA VAL A 111 1.64 12.86 5.83
C VAL A 111 2.11 14.31 5.73
N ILE A 112 2.32 14.83 4.52
CA ILE A 112 2.66 16.23 4.26
C ILE A 112 1.40 17.11 4.40
N GLU A 113 0.34 16.86 3.64
CA GLU A 113 -0.84 17.74 3.59
C GLU A 113 -1.67 17.71 4.88
N ALA A 114 -1.62 16.62 5.64
CA ALA A 114 -2.23 16.55 6.98
C ALA A 114 -1.34 17.16 8.08
N GLY A 115 -0.15 17.66 7.75
CA GLY A 115 0.78 18.28 8.71
C GLY A 115 1.35 17.30 9.73
N MET A 116 1.48 16.03 9.37
CA MET A 116 2.08 15.01 10.23
C MET A 116 3.62 15.08 10.22
N ILE A 117 4.20 15.72 9.21
CA ILE A 117 5.61 16.05 9.08
C ILE A 117 5.74 17.51 8.68
N GLU A 118 6.82 18.18 9.12
CA GLU A 118 7.14 19.53 8.66
C GLU A 118 7.50 19.51 7.18
N SER A 119 6.93 20.46 6.42
CA SER A 119 7.19 20.57 4.99
C SER A 119 7.37 22.05 4.59
N HIS A 120 7.98 22.28 3.43
CA HIS A 120 8.24 23.59 2.84
C HIS A 120 7.92 23.59 1.34
N GLU A 121 7.80 24.79 0.76
CA GLU A 121 7.68 24.94 -0.68
C GLU A 121 8.88 24.34 -1.41
N GLY A 122 8.62 23.60 -2.50
CA GLY A 122 9.61 22.88 -3.28
C GLY A 122 9.72 21.42 -2.92
N GLU A 123 10.91 20.83 -3.11
CA GLU A 123 11.16 19.40 -2.89
C GLU A 123 11.30 19.07 -1.40
N ASN A 124 10.49 18.13 -0.92
CA ASN A 124 10.55 17.56 0.43
C ASN A 124 10.84 16.06 0.34
N GLU A 125 11.74 15.55 1.17
CA GLU A 125 11.99 14.12 1.29
C GLU A 125 11.15 13.54 2.42
N VAL A 126 10.55 12.37 2.19
CA VAL A 126 9.91 11.52 3.21
C VAL A 126 10.44 10.11 3.06
N VAL A 127 10.92 9.54 4.15
CA VAL A 127 11.50 8.21 4.20
C VAL A 127 10.53 7.26 4.89
N LEU A 128 10.14 6.20 4.20
CA LEU A 128 9.20 5.20 4.70
C LEU A 128 9.94 3.88 4.95
N ASP A 129 9.73 3.31 6.13
CA ASP A 129 10.18 1.97 6.50
C ASP A 129 9.05 0.98 6.20
N THR A 130 9.28 0.05 5.29
CA THR A 130 8.28 -0.92 4.83
C THR A 130 8.75 -2.35 5.07
N PRO A 131 7.85 -3.35 5.06
CA PRO A 131 8.27 -4.75 5.14
C PRO A 131 9.25 -5.19 4.03
N ALA A 132 9.25 -4.49 2.88
CA ALA A 132 10.21 -4.74 1.80
C ALA A 132 11.56 -4.03 2.00
N GLY A 133 11.64 -3.06 2.90
CA GLY A 133 12.81 -2.22 3.18
C GLY A 133 12.50 -0.73 3.09
N ILE A 134 13.55 0.08 3.11
CA ILE A 134 13.43 1.55 3.05
C ILE A 134 13.01 2.03 1.67
N VAL A 135 12.00 2.87 1.64
CA VAL A 135 11.52 3.55 0.43
C VAL A 135 11.66 5.06 0.64
N ARG A 136 12.41 5.71 -0.24
CA ARG A 136 12.61 7.17 -0.20
C ARG A 136 11.70 7.83 -1.20
N THR A 137 10.99 8.87 -0.75
CA THR A 137 10.12 9.65 -1.61
C THR A 137 10.56 11.10 -1.64
N LYS A 138 10.33 11.74 -2.78
CA LYS A 138 10.52 13.16 -3.01
C LYS A 138 9.19 13.76 -3.45
N ALA A 139 8.61 14.60 -2.61
CA ALA A 139 7.37 15.28 -2.86
C ALA A 139 7.64 16.72 -3.28
N MET A 140 7.06 17.16 -4.38
CA MET A 140 7.09 18.56 -4.80
C MET A 140 5.87 19.27 -4.22
N VAL A 141 6.09 20.20 -3.31
CA VAL A 141 5.05 21.01 -2.67
C VAL A 141 4.97 22.38 -3.31
N LYS A 142 3.76 22.81 -3.64
CA LYS A 142 3.47 24.14 -4.18
C LYS A 142 2.14 24.66 -3.62
N ASP A 143 2.16 25.90 -3.16
CA ASP A 143 1.00 26.55 -2.52
C ASP A 143 0.41 25.67 -1.39
N GLY A 144 1.28 24.97 -0.63
CA GLY A 144 0.91 24.07 0.47
C GLY A 144 0.25 22.77 0.04
N LYS A 145 0.37 22.35 -1.22
CA LYS A 145 -0.16 21.10 -1.78
C LYS A 145 0.94 20.29 -2.45
N VAL A 146 0.84 18.98 -2.37
CA VAL A 146 1.72 18.06 -3.09
C VAL A 146 1.27 17.94 -4.54
N GLU A 147 2.08 18.44 -5.48
CA GLU A 147 1.82 18.34 -6.93
C GLU A 147 2.26 16.99 -7.50
N SER A 148 3.36 16.44 -6.98
CA SER A 148 3.90 15.17 -7.44
C SER A 148 4.75 14.49 -6.36
N VAL A 149 4.82 13.16 -6.43
CA VAL A 149 5.71 12.35 -5.61
C VAL A 149 6.50 11.41 -6.50
N THR A 150 7.81 11.43 -6.35
CA THR A 150 8.73 10.46 -6.97
C THR A 150 9.23 9.53 -5.89
N LEU A 151 9.17 8.22 -6.11
CA LEU A 151 9.69 7.23 -5.14
C LEU A 151 10.92 6.52 -5.70
N THR A 152 11.88 6.26 -4.82
CA THR A 152 12.96 5.29 -5.05
C THR A 152 12.60 4.02 -4.31
N ASN A 153 12.17 3.02 -5.07
CA ASN A 153 11.75 1.74 -4.53
C ASN A 153 12.95 0.94 -4.00
N VAL A 154 12.65 -0.13 -3.27
CA VAL A 154 13.63 -1.16 -2.88
C VAL A 154 14.27 -1.78 -4.12
N PRO A 155 15.51 -2.33 -4.03
CA PRO A 155 16.15 -3.00 -5.16
C PRO A 155 15.29 -4.10 -5.76
N ALA A 156 15.21 -4.12 -7.09
CA ALA A 156 14.56 -5.18 -7.83
C ALA A 156 15.60 -6.20 -8.33
N PHE A 157 15.24 -7.47 -8.36
CA PHE A 157 16.11 -8.55 -8.85
C PHE A 157 15.30 -9.72 -9.40
N VAL A 158 15.93 -10.48 -10.30
CA VAL A 158 15.40 -11.77 -10.74
C VAL A 158 15.78 -12.83 -9.71
N TYR A 159 14.78 -13.57 -9.23
CA TYR A 159 14.97 -14.61 -8.22
C TYR A 159 15.15 -15.99 -8.86
N LEU A 160 14.28 -16.38 -9.80
CA LEU A 160 14.37 -17.62 -10.55
C LEU A 160 14.03 -17.36 -12.01
N GLU A 161 14.88 -17.84 -12.93
CA GLU A 161 14.66 -17.78 -14.38
C GLU A 161 14.20 -19.14 -14.90
N ASP A 162 13.62 -19.17 -16.09
CA ASP A 162 13.27 -20.35 -16.88
C ASP A 162 12.44 -21.40 -16.12
N GLN A 163 11.48 -20.92 -15.30
CA GLN A 163 10.55 -21.80 -14.60
C GLN A 163 9.42 -22.23 -15.54
N THR A 164 8.88 -23.41 -15.31
CA THR A 164 7.73 -23.93 -16.07
C THR A 164 6.65 -24.45 -15.16
N VAL A 165 5.40 -24.31 -15.59
CA VAL A 165 4.21 -24.92 -14.98
C VAL A 165 3.29 -25.42 -16.07
N THR A 166 2.61 -26.53 -15.83
CA THR A 166 1.60 -27.04 -16.76
C THR A 166 0.20 -26.61 -16.29
N ILE A 167 -0.49 -25.84 -17.12
CA ILE A 167 -1.87 -25.39 -16.86
C ILE A 167 -2.73 -25.90 -18.03
N ASP A 168 -3.76 -26.69 -17.74
CA ASP A 168 -4.68 -27.29 -18.73
C ASP A 168 -3.97 -28.05 -19.88
N GLY A 169 -2.84 -28.71 -19.54
CA GLY A 169 -2.05 -29.48 -20.50
C GLY A 169 -1.09 -28.64 -21.35
N LYS A 170 -1.02 -27.33 -21.14
CA LYS A 170 -0.10 -26.41 -21.80
C LYS A 170 1.04 -26.07 -20.86
N GLU A 171 2.28 -26.16 -21.33
CA GLU A 171 3.45 -25.69 -20.59
C GLU A 171 3.57 -24.17 -20.72
N ILE A 172 3.65 -23.49 -19.59
CA ILE A 172 3.81 -22.03 -19.48
C ILE A 172 5.17 -21.74 -18.84
N HIS A 173 5.96 -20.92 -19.50
CA HIS A 173 7.26 -20.45 -19.02
C HIS A 173 7.09 -19.13 -18.28
N PHE A 174 7.81 -18.97 -17.16
CA PHE A 174 7.77 -17.76 -16.36
C PHE A 174 9.10 -17.50 -15.63
N THR A 175 9.27 -16.27 -15.21
CA THR A 175 10.39 -15.82 -14.37
C THR A 175 9.85 -15.30 -13.06
N ILE A 176 10.45 -15.65 -11.93
CA ILE A 176 10.11 -15.06 -10.63
C ILE A 176 11.05 -13.90 -10.35
N SER A 177 10.49 -12.72 -10.13
CA SER A 177 11.23 -11.51 -9.81
C SER A 177 10.69 -10.85 -8.54
N PHE A 178 11.56 -10.10 -7.86
CA PHE A 178 11.24 -9.28 -6.71
C PHE A 178 11.33 -7.80 -7.09
N GLY A 179 10.34 -7.01 -6.67
CA GLY A 179 10.31 -5.55 -6.82
C GLY A 179 9.57 -4.89 -5.65
N GLY A 180 9.74 -5.45 -4.42
CA GLY A 180 8.98 -5.12 -3.21
C GLY A 180 8.05 -6.25 -2.79
N SER A 181 7.55 -7.01 -3.76
CA SER A 181 6.90 -8.31 -3.61
C SER A 181 7.43 -9.26 -4.68
N PHE A 182 7.19 -10.57 -4.54
CA PHE A 182 7.54 -11.56 -5.56
C PHE A 182 6.42 -11.67 -6.57
N PHE A 183 6.80 -11.70 -7.86
CA PHE A 183 5.88 -11.84 -8.98
C PHE A 183 6.35 -12.92 -9.93
N ALA A 184 5.43 -13.75 -10.40
CA ALA A 184 5.63 -14.61 -11.55
C ALA A 184 5.34 -13.79 -12.82
N LEU A 185 6.37 -13.50 -13.59
CA LEU A 185 6.28 -12.75 -14.84
C LEU A 185 6.08 -13.72 -15.99
N VAL A 186 4.93 -13.63 -16.64
CA VAL A 186 4.53 -14.49 -17.77
C VAL A 186 4.33 -13.63 -18.99
N ASP A 187 4.86 -14.09 -20.15
CA ASP A 187 4.51 -13.46 -21.41
C ASP A 187 3.05 -13.80 -21.75
N SER A 188 2.23 -12.77 -21.88
CA SER A 188 0.79 -12.92 -22.15
C SER A 188 0.48 -13.64 -23.46
N GLU A 189 1.40 -13.63 -24.43
CA GLU A 189 1.24 -14.37 -25.70
C GLU A 189 1.15 -15.88 -25.49
N GLN A 190 1.73 -16.39 -24.40
CA GLN A 190 1.63 -17.81 -24.05
C GLN A 190 0.22 -18.24 -23.62
N LEU A 191 -0.62 -17.30 -23.18
CA LEU A 191 -1.90 -17.62 -22.56
C LEU A 191 -3.06 -17.74 -23.55
N ASP A 192 -2.87 -17.37 -24.82
CA ASP A 192 -3.88 -17.40 -25.89
C ASP A 192 -5.19 -16.63 -25.58
N ILE A 193 -5.12 -15.67 -24.65
CA ILE A 193 -6.28 -14.85 -24.22
C ILE A 193 -6.47 -13.63 -25.15
N GLY A 194 -5.43 -13.26 -25.88
CA GLY A 194 -5.42 -12.07 -26.74
C GLY A 194 -4.81 -10.84 -26.03
N PRO A 195 -4.87 -9.66 -26.63
CA PRO A 195 -4.22 -8.49 -26.08
C PRO A 195 -4.87 -8.03 -24.75
N ILE A 196 -4.05 -7.61 -23.81
CA ILE A 196 -4.52 -7.09 -22.50
C ILE A 196 -5.30 -5.79 -22.72
N ASN A 197 -6.57 -5.79 -22.38
CA ASN A 197 -7.46 -4.63 -22.41
C ASN A 197 -8.68 -4.89 -21.51
N ALA A 198 -9.53 -3.88 -21.31
CA ALA A 198 -10.68 -3.95 -20.39
C ALA A 198 -11.65 -5.11 -20.65
N LYS A 199 -11.68 -5.70 -21.86
CA LYS A 199 -12.55 -6.85 -22.18
C LYS A 199 -11.89 -8.18 -21.86
N THR A 200 -10.57 -8.27 -21.97
CA THR A 200 -9.80 -9.50 -21.79
C THR A 200 -9.20 -9.65 -20.39
N VAL A 201 -9.00 -8.56 -19.64
CA VAL A 201 -8.47 -8.59 -18.26
C VAL A 201 -9.17 -9.62 -17.37
N PRO A 202 -10.52 -9.79 -17.37
CA PRO A 202 -11.15 -10.80 -16.51
C PRO A 202 -10.75 -12.26 -16.82
N ALA A 203 -10.14 -12.53 -17.97
CA ALA A 203 -9.66 -13.87 -18.31
C ALA A 203 -8.18 -14.09 -17.87
N TYR A 204 -7.49 -13.04 -17.44
CA TYR A 204 -6.13 -13.09 -16.88
C TYR A 204 -6.13 -13.22 -15.34
N THR A 205 -7.26 -13.02 -14.69
CA THR A 205 -7.49 -13.11 -13.24
C THR A 205 -8.30 -14.36 -12.90
#